data_d3bc0eca4153e129f6be28e3ac78794e
#
_entry.id   d3bc0eca4153e129f6be28e3ac78794e
#
_cell.length_a   1.000
_cell.length_b   1.000
_cell.length_c   1.000
_cell.angle_alpha   90.00
_cell.angle_beta   90.00
_cell.angle_gamma   90.00
#
_symmetry.space_group_name_H-M   'P 1'
#
loop_
_entity.id
_entity.type
_entity.pdbx_description
1 polymer ?
#
loop_
_entity_poly.entity_id
_entity_poly.type
_entity_poly.pdbx_seq_one_letter_code
_entity_poly.pdbx_strand_id
1 'polypeptide(L)'
;MTTSEIPFYKERSIKGYMADAWKIIALNWKSYLRVLIPFLLIAGIADALFFEFTLRYVCKQALPAYLFLNSDGDAKIAQWMATPNVGNAIYLTLSVLFLIIGHLCLTAKLFATIRHYADHNSLSAKPVLTLQKPDYQSMKRVFLSQLGFTLVTALLCCPFIILGIKWKLWTLIFVPIIAIYAYAVCYLFTLKIGLYFTSFKQAISYAFKHALGHPFILLLLTSIPVAAITIVCFLPQATYGLSYLAANKSAFMGDKVETSALLTPLFFIINAISFSFIALAKSYTTWCLALKVEQKASSK
;
A
#
# COMPACT_ATOMS: atom_id res chain seq x y z
N MET A 1 17.65 -34.65 3.58
CA MET A 1 16.82 -34.00 2.56
C MET A 1 17.58 -32.78 2.09
N THR A 2 18.20 -32.86 0.93
CA THR A 2 18.86 -31.73 0.28
C THR A 2 17.76 -30.70 -0.04
N THR A 3 17.71 -29.62 0.74
CA THR A 3 16.91 -28.45 0.40
C THR A 3 17.40 -27.98 -0.96
N SER A 4 16.61 -28.18 -2.01
CA SER A 4 16.94 -27.67 -3.33
C SER A 4 16.95 -26.15 -3.26
N GLU A 5 18.15 -25.61 -3.05
CA GLU A 5 18.38 -24.18 -3.02
C GLU A 5 17.96 -23.61 -4.38
N ILE A 6 17.07 -22.63 -4.36
CA ILE A 6 16.62 -21.95 -5.56
C ILE A 6 17.56 -20.78 -5.79
N PRO A 7 18.44 -20.81 -6.80
CA PRO A 7 19.40 -19.74 -7.03
C PRO A 7 18.65 -18.44 -7.37
N PHE A 8 19.04 -17.36 -6.70
CA PHE A 8 18.42 -16.05 -6.91
C PHE A 8 18.67 -15.53 -8.34
N TYR A 9 19.89 -15.67 -8.80
CA TYR A 9 20.35 -15.21 -10.12
C TYR A 9 20.18 -16.31 -11.17
N LYS A 10 18.98 -16.51 -11.70
CA LYS A 10 18.69 -17.46 -12.75
C LYS A 10 17.70 -16.85 -13.75
N GLU A 11 17.93 -17.05 -15.03
CA GLU A 11 16.94 -16.70 -16.05
C GLU A 11 15.70 -17.58 -15.96
N ARG A 12 14.52 -16.95 -16.01
CA ARG A 12 13.24 -17.60 -15.85
C ARG A 12 12.21 -17.05 -16.84
N SER A 13 11.25 -17.88 -17.20
CA SER A 13 10.00 -17.39 -17.81
C SER A 13 9.18 -16.61 -16.78
N ILE A 14 8.18 -15.85 -17.22
CA ILE A 14 7.28 -15.09 -16.33
C ILE A 14 6.64 -16.02 -15.30
N LYS A 15 6.13 -17.19 -15.72
CA LYS A 15 5.58 -18.23 -14.81
C LYS A 15 6.65 -18.77 -13.85
N GLY A 16 7.90 -18.89 -14.32
CA GLY A 16 9.03 -19.34 -13.50
C GLY A 16 9.35 -18.38 -12.37
N TYR A 17 9.29 -17.05 -12.59
CA TYR A 17 9.48 -16.06 -11.52
C TYR A 17 8.42 -16.18 -10.43
N MET A 18 7.17 -16.36 -10.84
CA MET A 18 6.05 -16.52 -9.91
C MET A 18 6.18 -17.82 -9.10
N ALA A 19 6.50 -18.94 -9.77
CA ALA A 19 6.66 -20.24 -9.12
C ALA A 19 7.84 -20.26 -8.16
N ASP A 20 8.98 -19.70 -8.55
CA ASP A 20 10.18 -19.69 -7.71
C ASP A 20 10.04 -18.73 -6.53
N ALA A 21 9.43 -17.54 -6.71
CA ALA A 21 9.11 -16.65 -5.60
C ALA A 21 8.21 -17.34 -4.57
N TRP A 22 7.17 -18.04 -5.02
CA TRP A 22 6.32 -18.82 -4.14
C TRP A 22 7.08 -19.92 -3.41
N LYS A 23 7.91 -20.70 -4.12
CA LYS A 23 8.73 -21.75 -3.52
C LYS A 23 9.73 -21.21 -2.49
N ILE A 24 10.38 -20.09 -2.78
CA ILE A 24 11.30 -19.43 -1.83
C ILE A 24 10.56 -19.08 -0.54
N ILE A 25 9.41 -18.44 -0.64
CA ILE A 25 8.59 -18.09 0.51
C ILE A 25 8.12 -19.36 1.25
N ALA A 26 7.60 -20.35 0.53
CA ALA A 26 7.06 -21.56 1.10
C ALA A 26 8.14 -22.42 1.80
N LEU A 27 9.32 -22.56 1.21
CA LEU A 27 10.43 -23.30 1.82
C LEU A 27 10.99 -22.61 3.07
N ASN A 28 10.94 -21.30 3.11
CA ASN A 28 11.48 -20.48 4.20
C ASN A 28 10.39 -19.83 5.06
N TRP A 29 9.14 -20.29 4.99
CA TRP A 29 7.98 -19.57 5.55
C TRP A 29 8.13 -19.20 7.04
N LYS A 30 8.71 -20.11 7.86
CA LYS A 30 8.90 -19.88 9.30
C LYS A 30 9.86 -18.71 9.56
N SER A 31 11.01 -18.70 8.89
CA SER A 31 12.00 -17.62 9.00
C SER A 31 11.46 -16.33 8.40
N TYR A 32 10.78 -16.43 7.25
CA TYR A 32 10.16 -15.31 6.55
C TYR A 32 9.12 -14.60 7.42
N LEU A 33 8.15 -15.34 7.94
CA LEU A 33 7.12 -14.78 8.81
C LEU A 33 7.70 -14.24 10.11
N ARG A 34 8.65 -14.95 10.74
CA ARG A 34 9.28 -14.49 11.98
C ARG A 34 9.94 -13.12 11.82
N VAL A 35 10.56 -12.85 10.66
CA VAL A 35 11.15 -11.53 10.37
C VAL A 35 10.09 -10.47 10.11
N LEU A 36 9.04 -10.81 9.35
CA LEU A 36 8.10 -9.81 8.82
C LEU A 36 6.89 -9.55 9.72
N ILE A 37 6.45 -10.51 10.56
CA ILE A 37 5.25 -10.35 11.39
C ILE A 37 5.23 -9.03 12.19
N PRO A 38 6.29 -8.64 12.90
CA PRO A 38 6.25 -7.38 13.66
C PRO A 38 5.98 -6.16 12.76
N PHE A 39 6.60 -6.13 11.59
CA PHE A 39 6.45 -5.04 10.63
C PHE A 39 5.12 -5.09 9.87
N LEU A 40 4.60 -6.30 9.60
CA LEU A 40 3.28 -6.50 9.03
C LEU A 40 2.18 -6.01 9.98
N LEU A 41 2.32 -6.32 11.28
CA LEU A 41 1.38 -5.86 12.29
C LEU A 41 1.45 -4.33 12.47
N ILE A 42 2.65 -3.75 12.50
CA ILE A 42 2.80 -2.28 12.56
C ILE A 42 2.14 -1.61 11.35
N ALA A 43 2.38 -2.13 10.14
CA ALA A 43 1.75 -1.61 8.92
C ALA A 43 0.23 -1.81 8.96
N GLY A 44 -0.26 -2.99 9.36
CA GLY A 44 -1.69 -3.27 9.44
C GLY A 44 -2.42 -2.40 10.49
N ILE A 45 -1.79 -2.14 11.64
CA ILE A 45 -2.31 -1.21 12.64
C ILE A 45 -2.33 0.22 12.08
N ALA A 46 -1.29 0.62 11.38
CA ALA A 46 -1.22 1.94 10.74
C ALA A 46 -2.32 2.13 9.70
N ASP A 47 -2.56 1.12 8.84
CA ASP A 47 -3.67 1.12 7.88
C ASP A 47 -5.03 1.18 8.58
N ALA A 48 -5.22 0.42 9.66
CA ALA A 48 -6.47 0.41 10.43
C ALA A 48 -6.74 1.77 11.09
N LEU A 49 -5.73 2.41 11.68
CA LEU A 49 -5.84 3.76 12.25
C LEU A 49 -6.18 4.79 11.17
N PHE A 50 -5.49 4.73 10.03
CA PHE A 50 -5.76 5.64 8.92
C PHE A 50 -7.19 5.46 8.39
N PHE A 51 -7.65 4.22 8.23
CA PHE A 51 -9.02 3.93 7.81
C PHE A 51 -10.05 4.48 8.81
N GLU A 52 -9.87 4.23 10.10
CA GLU A 52 -10.79 4.69 11.17
C GLU A 52 -10.86 6.22 11.22
N PHE A 53 -9.72 6.92 11.20
CA PHE A 53 -9.74 8.38 11.26
C PHE A 53 -10.22 9.03 9.96
N THR A 54 -9.97 8.40 8.82
CA THR A 54 -10.55 8.82 7.53
C THR A 54 -12.06 8.69 7.56
N LEU A 55 -12.58 7.57 8.05
CA LEU A 55 -14.01 7.34 8.15
C LEU A 55 -14.68 8.37 9.09
N ARG A 56 -14.08 8.65 10.24
CA ARG A 56 -14.55 9.70 11.17
C ARG A 56 -14.52 11.09 10.55
N TYR A 57 -13.46 11.40 9.81
CA TYR A 57 -13.34 12.68 9.10
C TYR A 57 -14.42 12.82 8.00
N VAL A 58 -14.63 11.78 7.20
CA VAL A 58 -15.68 11.75 6.17
C VAL A 58 -17.05 11.95 6.79
N CYS A 59 -17.38 11.24 7.87
CA CYS A 59 -18.68 11.37 8.54
C CYS A 59 -18.90 12.74 9.17
N LYS A 60 -17.87 13.35 9.71
CA LYS A 60 -18.00 14.62 10.46
C LYS A 60 -17.80 15.87 9.61
N GLN A 61 -17.17 15.77 8.45
CA GLN A 61 -16.85 16.92 7.61
C GLN A 61 -17.43 16.78 6.19
N ALA A 62 -17.09 15.69 5.49
CA ALA A 62 -17.46 15.54 4.09
C ALA A 62 -18.94 15.22 3.88
N LEU A 63 -19.51 14.33 4.70
CA LEU A 63 -20.92 13.95 4.60
C LEU A 63 -21.87 15.13 4.90
N PRO A 64 -21.69 15.92 5.97
CA PRO A 64 -22.50 17.12 6.20
C PRO A 64 -22.37 18.14 5.07
N ALA A 65 -21.15 18.38 4.57
CA ALA A 65 -20.94 19.28 3.45
C ALA A 65 -21.72 18.84 2.18
N TYR A 66 -21.66 17.53 1.89
CA TYR A 66 -22.42 16.96 0.77
C TYR A 66 -23.93 17.08 0.97
N LEU A 67 -24.44 16.81 2.17
CA LEU A 67 -25.88 16.94 2.48
C LEU A 67 -26.33 18.39 2.41
N PHE A 68 -25.53 19.33 2.90
CA PHE A 68 -25.82 20.77 2.79
C PHE A 68 -25.96 21.24 1.35
N LEU A 69 -25.06 20.81 0.47
CA LEU A 69 -25.09 21.15 -0.96
C LEU A 69 -26.34 20.60 -1.68
N ASN A 70 -26.94 19.53 -1.15
CA ASN A 70 -28.11 18.85 -1.74
C ASN A 70 -29.43 19.12 -1.01
N SER A 71 -29.45 19.94 0.07
CA SER A 71 -30.62 20.19 0.91
C SER A 71 -31.08 21.64 0.94
N ASP A 72 -30.79 22.43 -0.11
CA ASP A 72 -31.13 23.86 -0.19
C ASP A 72 -30.73 24.72 1.04
N GLY A 73 -29.69 24.29 1.73
CA GLY A 73 -29.05 25.10 2.78
C GLY A 73 -29.70 24.97 4.17
N ASP A 74 -30.01 23.77 4.62
CA ASP A 74 -30.55 23.53 5.98
C ASP A 74 -29.62 24.13 7.06
N ALA A 75 -30.19 25.04 7.88
CA ALA A 75 -29.46 25.77 8.90
C ALA A 75 -28.80 24.88 9.96
N LYS A 76 -29.40 23.69 10.27
CA LYS A 76 -28.80 22.72 11.21
C LYS A 76 -27.52 22.12 10.65
N ILE A 77 -27.48 21.85 9.34
CA ILE A 77 -26.30 21.32 8.64
C ILE A 77 -25.21 22.40 8.60
N ALA A 78 -25.59 23.65 8.35
CA ALA A 78 -24.66 24.79 8.37
C ALA A 78 -24.00 24.96 9.74
N GLN A 79 -24.77 24.85 10.82
CA GLN A 79 -24.26 24.93 12.19
C GLN A 79 -23.29 23.79 12.52
N TRP A 80 -23.58 22.59 12.03
CA TRP A 80 -22.71 21.42 12.22
C TRP A 80 -21.39 21.54 11.46
N MET A 81 -21.40 22.10 10.24
CA MET A 81 -20.22 22.40 9.46
C MET A 81 -19.35 23.52 10.08
N ALA A 82 -19.98 24.48 10.76
CA ALA A 82 -19.29 25.61 11.38
C ALA A 82 -18.46 25.22 12.62
N THR A 83 -18.63 24.00 13.17
CA THR A 83 -17.80 23.51 14.27
C THR A 83 -16.54 22.81 13.73
N PRO A 84 -15.38 23.48 13.66
CA PRO A 84 -14.17 22.87 13.16
C PRO A 84 -13.72 21.74 14.10
N ASN A 85 -13.64 20.53 13.58
CA ASN A 85 -13.17 19.39 14.36
C ASN A 85 -11.65 19.26 14.22
N VAL A 86 -10.93 20.20 14.84
CA VAL A 86 -9.46 20.27 14.81
C VAL A 86 -8.83 18.96 15.31
N GLY A 87 -9.44 18.32 16.32
CA GLY A 87 -8.96 17.04 16.83
C GLY A 87 -8.95 15.94 15.77
N ASN A 88 -10.00 15.80 14.98
CA ASN A 88 -10.04 14.79 13.91
C ASN A 88 -9.01 15.06 12.82
N ALA A 89 -8.74 16.32 12.48
CA ALA A 89 -7.70 16.67 11.51
C ALA A 89 -6.31 16.31 12.04
N ILE A 90 -6.03 16.57 13.31
CA ILE A 90 -4.77 16.19 13.96
C ILE A 90 -4.61 14.66 13.97
N TYR A 91 -5.63 13.91 14.41
CA TYR A 91 -5.55 12.44 14.43
C TYR A 91 -5.39 11.86 13.03
N LEU A 92 -6.08 12.39 12.02
CA LEU A 92 -5.89 11.97 10.63
C LEU A 92 -4.46 12.23 10.16
N THR A 93 -3.91 13.41 10.46
CA THR A 93 -2.52 13.75 10.09
C THR A 93 -1.52 12.81 10.76
N LEU A 94 -1.67 12.54 12.05
CA LEU A 94 -0.82 11.60 12.78
C LEU A 94 -0.95 10.17 12.24
N SER A 95 -2.17 9.75 11.87
CA SER A 95 -2.36 8.42 11.27
C SER A 95 -1.71 8.29 9.90
N VAL A 96 -1.70 9.35 9.08
CA VAL A 96 -0.95 9.40 7.81
C VAL A 96 0.55 9.26 8.04
N LEU A 97 1.11 9.98 9.02
CA LEU A 97 2.52 9.86 9.36
C LEU A 97 2.87 8.45 9.83
N PHE A 98 2.03 7.86 10.68
CA PHE A 98 2.22 6.49 11.15
C PHE A 98 2.10 5.46 10.03
N LEU A 99 1.15 5.65 9.09
CA LEU A 99 0.99 4.87 7.88
C LEU A 99 2.27 4.86 7.04
N ILE A 100 2.80 6.05 6.76
CA ILE A 100 4.05 6.20 5.97
C ILE A 100 5.20 5.46 6.66
N ILE A 101 5.41 5.69 7.95
CA ILE A 101 6.49 5.06 8.73
C ILE A 101 6.33 3.54 8.77
N GLY A 102 5.12 3.03 9.04
CA GLY A 102 4.83 1.60 9.10
C GLY A 102 5.16 0.88 7.79
N HIS A 103 4.70 1.43 6.66
CA HIS A 103 4.99 0.87 5.34
C HIS A 103 6.45 1.00 4.92
N LEU A 104 7.14 2.08 5.31
CA LEU A 104 8.57 2.22 5.05
C LEU A 104 9.39 1.18 5.82
N CYS A 105 9.06 0.95 7.10
CA CYS A 105 9.71 -0.08 7.92
C CYS A 105 9.51 -1.48 7.32
N LEU A 106 8.28 -1.81 6.94
CA LEU A 106 7.96 -3.08 6.29
C LEU A 106 8.72 -3.27 4.97
N THR A 107 8.71 -2.25 4.11
CA THR A 107 9.39 -2.29 2.81
C THR A 107 10.90 -2.45 2.98
N ALA A 108 11.52 -1.71 3.90
CA ALA A 108 12.94 -1.80 4.18
C ALA A 108 13.32 -3.19 4.68
N LYS A 109 12.50 -3.77 5.56
CA LYS A 109 12.74 -5.10 6.11
C LYS A 109 12.54 -6.19 5.08
N LEU A 110 11.54 -6.05 4.21
CA LEU A 110 11.35 -6.94 3.06
C LEU A 110 12.56 -6.89 2.12
N PHE A 111 13.08 -5.71 1.82
CA PHE A 111 14.28 -5.56 0.99
C PHE A 111 15.51 -6.16 1.64
N ALA A 112 15.69 -5.99 2.95
CA ALA A 112 16.78 -6.64 3.69
C ALA A 112 16.69 -8.18 3.61
N THR A 113 15.48 -8.71 3.73
CA THR A 113 15.21 -10.15 3.62
C THR A 113 15.54 -10.68 2.22
N ILE A 114 15.16 -9.94 1.17
CA ILE A 114 15.46 -10.29 -0.21
C ILE A 114 16.97 -10.23 -0.47
N ARG A 115 17.67 -9.18 -0.01
CA ARG A 115 19.14 -9.08 -0.14
C ARG A 115 19.84 -10.24 0.55
N HIS A 116 19.44 -10.54 1.78
CA HIS A 116 20.02 -11.67 2.51
C HIS A 116 19.86 -13.00 1.75
N TYR A 117 18.69 -13.23 1.17
CA TYR A 117 18.47 -14.41 0.34
C TYR A 117 19.30 -14.40 -0.94
N ALA A 118 19.45 -13.23 -1.60
CA ALA A 118 20.27 -13.09 -2.80
C ALA A 118 21.74 -13.43 -2.55
N ASP A 119 22.25 -13.09 -1.34
CA ASP A 119 23.64 -13.33 -0.97
C ASP A 119 23.91 -14.78 -0.50
N HIS A 120 22.92 -15.44 0.10
CA HIS A 120 23.12 -16.73 0.79
C HIS A 120 22.24 -17.86 0.26
N ASN A 121 21.32 -17.60 -0.68
CA ASN A 121 20.28 -18.53 -1.18
C ASN A 121 19.43 -19.20 -0.07
N SER A 122 19.46 -18.65 1.12
CA SER A 122 18.72 -19.12 2.29
C SER A 122 18.32 -17.95 3.19
N LEU A 123 17.24 -18.13 3.97
CA LEU A 123 16.88 -17.17 5.02
C LEU A 123 17.48 -17.62 6.36
N SER A 124 18.09 -16.68 7.07
CA SER A 124 18.72 -16.95 8.36
C SER A 124 17.76 -17.57 9.37
N ALA A 125 18.22 -18.61 10.07
CA ALA A 125 17.50 -19.20 11.19
C ALA A 125 17.36 -18.23 12.39
N LYS A 126 18.28 -17.25 12.51
CA LYS A 126 18.25 -16.20 13.54
C LYS A 126 18.02 -14.83 12.87
N PRO A 127 16.76 -14.47 12.63
CA PRO A 127 16.45 -13.20 11.96
C PRO A 127 16.78 -12.00 12.85
N VAL A 128 17.39 -11.00 12.25
CA VAL A 128 17.58 -9.70 12.90
C VAL A 128 16.27 -8.93 12.85
N LEU A 129 15.59 -8.82 14.00
CA LEU A 129 14.29 -8.13 14.11
C LEU A 129 14.43 -6.61 14.12
N THR A 130 15.60 -6.09 14.51
CA THR A 130 15.85 -4.65 14.54
C THR A 130 16.18 -4.11 13.16
N LEU A 131 15.85 -2.83 12.93
CA LEU A 131 16.27 -2.12 11.74
C LEU A 131 17.77 -1.81 11.81
N GLN A 132 18.49 -2.11 10.74
CA GLN A 132 19.92 -1.87 10.62
C GLN A 132 20.22 -0.63 9.75
N LYS A 133 21.46 -0.16 9.74
CA LYS A 133 21.88 0.99 8.92
C LYS A 133 21.47 0.89 7.43
N PRO A 134 21.61 -0.27 6.74
CA PRO A 134 21.12 -0.42 5.37
C PRO A 134 19.60 -0.29 5.24
N ASP A 135 18.84 -0.66 6.28
CA ASP A 135 17.37 -0.56 6.29
C ASP A 135 16.94 0.91 6.32
N TYR A 136 17.58 1.74 7.17
CA TYR A 136 17.34 3.19 7.20
C TYR A 136 17.72 3.88 5.89
N GLN A 137 18.79 3.45 5.22
CA GLN A 137 19.14 3.96 3.89
C GLN A 137 18.07 3.59 2.85
N SER A 138 17.56 2.35 2.89
CA SER A 138 16.44 1.93 2.06
C SER A 138 15.19 2.76 2.34
N MET A 139 14.82 2.96 3.61
CA MET A 139 13.66 3.78 4.01
C MET A 139 13.75 5.19 3.43
N LYS A 140 14.89 5.87 3.62
CA LYS A 140 15.10 7.23 3.10
C LYS A 140 14.94 7.28 1.59
N ARG A 141 15.54 6.34 0.86
CA ARG A 141 15.48 6.29 -0.60
C ARG A 141 14.08 5.97 -1.11
N VAL A 142 13.38 5.01 -0.47
CA VAL A 142 12.00 4.65 -0.79
C VAL A 142 11.07 5.83 -0.53
N PHE A 143 11.19 6.49 0.62
CA PHE A 143 10.37 7.65 0.95
C PHE A 143 10.52 8.77 -0.08
N LEU A 144 11.74 9.17 -0.38
CA LEU A 144 12.00 10.24 -1.36
C LEU A 144 11.47 9.85 -2.76
N SER A 145 11.60 8.58 -3.16
CA SER A 145 11.08 8.11 -4.43
C SER A 145 9.55 8.14 -4.48
N GLN A 146 8.89 7.62 -3.46
CA GLN A 146 7.43 7.60 -3.39
C GLN A 146 6.85 9.01 -3.34
N LEU A 147 7.43 9.90 -2.53
CA LEU A 147 7.02 11.30 -2.46
C LEU A 147 7.14 11.99 -3.83
N GLY A 148 8.29 11.85 -4.50
CA GLY A 148 8.51 12.44 -5.82
C GLY A 148 7.52 11.91 -6.86
N PHE A 149 7.31 10.60 -6.94
CA PHE A 149 6.35 10.01 -7.88
C PHE A 149 4.89 10.37 -7.56
N THR A 150 4.52 10.44 -6.30
CA THR A 150 3.16 10.86 -5.89
C THR A 150 2.90 12.29 -6.33
N LEU A 151 3.83 13.20 -6.11
CA LEU A 151 3.70 14.60 -6.54
C LEU A 151 3.61 14.72 -8.07
N VAL A 152 4.48 14.04 -8.80
CA VAL A 152 4.46 14.04 -10.28
C VAL A 152 3.15 13.44 -10.80
N THR A 153 2.70 12.32 -10.24
CA THR A 153 1.44 11.67 -10.65
C THR A 153 0.25 12.58 -10.37
N ALA A 154 0.20 13.22 -9.20
CA ALA A 154 -0.85 14.18 -8.86
C ALA A 154 -0.89 15.35 -9.83
N LEU A 155 0.26 15.93 -10.18
CA LEU A 155 0.36 17.00 -11.16
C LEU A 155 -0.10 16.57 -12.56
N LEU A 156 0.23 15.35 -12.99
CA LEU A 156 -0.19 14.82 -14.28
C LEU A 156 -1.69 14.49 -14.32
N CYS A 157 -2.28 14.03 -13.22
CA CYS A 157 -3.71 13.71 -13.15
C CYS A 157 -4.59 14.94 -12.96
N CYS A 158 -4.10 16.00 -12.33
CA CYS A 158 -4.85 17.20 -11.99
C CYS A 158 -5.61 17.82 -13.19
N PRO A 159 -4.99 18.03 -14.38
CA PRO A 159 -5.69 18.59 -15.54
C PRO A 159 -6.89 17.74 -15.98
N PHE A 160 -6.74 16.41 -15.98
CA PHE A 160 -7.80 15.48 -16.39
C PHE A 160 -8.95 15.45 -15.38
N ILE A 161 -8.66 15.57 -14.10
CA ILE A 161 -9.68 15.68 -13.05
C ILE A 161 -10.47 16.99 -13.21
N ILE A 162 -9.77 18.11 -13.40
CA ILE A 162 -10.41 19.42 -13.59
C ILE A 162 -11.27 19.44 -14.85
N LEU A 163 -10.76 18.90 -15.96
CA LEU A 163 -11.51 18.79 -17.22
C LEU A 163 -12.72 17.84 -17.07
N GLY A 164 -12.57 16.73 -16.35
CA GLY A 164 -13.64 15.78 -16.07
C GLY A 164 -14.79 16.40 -15.28
N ILE A 165 -14.48 17.24 -14.29
CA ILE A 165 -15.48 17.95 -13.49
C ILE A 165 -16.19 19.02 -14.31
N LYS A 166 -15.45 19.80 -15.15
CA LYS A 166 -16.01 20.95 -15.87
C LYS A 166 -16.73 20.58 -17.17
N TRP A 167 -16.24 19.58 -17.93
CA TRP A 167 -16.64 19.42 -19.32
C TRP A 167 -17.23 18.07 -19.66
N LYS A 168 -16.62 16.94 -19.32
CA LYS A 168 -17.17 15.61 -19.62
C LYS A 168 -16.49 14.52 -18.81
N LEU A 169 -17.27 13.67 -18.17
CA LEU A 169 -16.80 12.55 -17.35
C LEU A 169 -15.85 11.58 -18.08
N TRP A 170 -15.94 11.45 -19.41
CA TRP A 170 -15.08 10.54 -20.16
C TRP A 170 -13.58 10.89 -20.08
N THR A 171 -13.21 12.15 -19.83
CA THR A 171 -11.80 12.52 -19.64
C THR A 171 -11.19 11.87 -18.39
N LEU A 172 -12.01 11.45 -17.43
CA LEU A 172 -11.56 10.74 -16.25
C LEU A 172 -10.97 9.35 -16.56
N ILE A 173 -11.23 8.78 -17.75
CA ILE A 173 -10.64 7.50 -18.18
C ILE A 173 -9.11 7.59 -18.25
N PHE A 174 -8.54 8.75 -18.54
CA PHE A 174 -7.09 8.93 -18.58
C PHE A 174 -6.44 8.86 -17.19
N VAL A 175 -7.17 9.19 -16.12
CA VAL A 175 -6.65 9.18 -14.75
C VAL A 175 -6.17 7.79 -14.33
N PRO A 176 -6.98 6.71 -14.43
CA PRO A 176 -6.53 5.36 -14.09
C PRO A 176 -5.38 4.86 -15.00
N ILE A 177 -5.36 5.22 -16.27
CA ILE A 177 -4.29 4.83 -17.20
C ILE A 177 -2.96 5.46 -16.75
N ILE A 178 -2.96 6.77 -16.48
CA ILE A 178 -1.78 7.49 -15.96
C ILE A 178 -1.36 6.92 -14.61
N ALA A 179 -2.32 6.66 -13.72
CA ALA A 179 -2.04 6.13 -12.39
C ALA A 179 -1.40 4.72 -12.44
N ILE A 180 -1.91 3.82 -13.30
CA ILE A 180 -1.36 2.47 -13.48
C ILE A 180 0.07 2.54 -14.03
N TYR A 181 0.31 3.37 -15.03
CA TYR A 181 1.65 3.55 -15.58
C TYR A 181 2.61 4.15 -14.56
N ALA A 182 2.20 5.22 -13.89
CA ALA A 182 2.99 5.86 -12.84
C ALA A 182 3.29 4.90 -11.68
N TYR A 183 2.31 4.07 -11.30
CA TYR A 183 2.50 3.03 -10.29
C TYR A 183 3.57 2.01 -10.72
N ALA A 184 3.54 1.53 -11.97
CA ALA A 184 4.54 0.59 -12.47
C ALA A 184 5.95 1.22 -12.49
N VAL A 185 6.08 2.45 -12.97
CA VAL A 185 7.36 3.20 -12.97
C VAL A 185 7.86 3.39 -11.54
N CYS A 186 6.99 3.85 -10.63
CA CYS A 186 7.32 4.08 -9.22
C CYS A 186 7.79 2.79 -8.55
N TYR A 187 7.10 1.68 -8.81
CA TYR A 187 7.42 0.38 -8.22
C TYR A 187 8.79 -0.12 -8.65
N LEU A 188 9.08 -0.10 -9.97
CA LEU A 188 10.38 -0.52 -10.51
C LEU A 188 11.52 0.41 -10.06
N PHE A 189 11.26 1.70 -10.00
CA PHE A 189 12.20 2.69 -9.47
C PHE A 189 12.53 2.43 -8.00
N THR A 190 11.50 2.22 -7.18
CA THR A 190 11.64 1.93 -5.75
C THR A 190 12.44 0.66 -5.51
N LEU A 191 12.21 -0.40 -6.30
CA LEU A 191 13.02 -1.62 -6.24
C LEU A 191 14.49 -1.35 -6.56
N LYS A 192 14.78 -0.63 -7.64
CA LYS A 192 16.17 -0.34 -8.03
C LYS A 192 16.91 0.51 -7.00
N ILE A 193 16.27 1.54 -6.48
CA ILE A 193 16.92 2.49 -5.57
C ILE A 193 16.97 1.99 -4.12
N GLY A 194 15.93 1.28 -3.67
CA GLY A 194 15.80 0.82 -2.29
C GLY A 194 16.42 -0.56 -2.05
N LEU A 195 16.24 -1.49 -2.99
CA LEU A 195 16.76 -2.85 -2.87
C LEU A 195 18.23 -2.95 -3.29
N TYR A 196 18.59 -2.38 -4.45
CA TYR A 196 19.92 -2.52 -5.05
C TYR A 196 20.83 -1.32 -4.87
N PHE A 197 20.37 -0.25 -4.21
CA PHE A 197 21.13 0.97 -3.98
C PHE A 197 21.74 1.61 -5.24
N THR A 198 21.12 1.39 -6.39
CA THR A 198 21.57 2.00 -7.65
C THR A 198 21.48 3.53 -7.61
N SER A 199 22.23 4.21 -8.50
CA SER A 199 22.12 5.66 -8.63
C SER A 199 20.73 6.07 -9.13
N PHE A 200 20.28 7.28 -8.76
CA PHE A 200 19.00 7.82 -9.16
C PHE A 200 18.80 7.81 -10.69
N LYS A 201 19.81 8.27 -11.43
CA LYS A 201 19.79 8.30 -12.92
C LYS A 201 19.61 6.90 -13.53
N GLN A 202 20.31 5.90 -13.01
CA GLN A 202 20.19 4.52 -13.51
C GLN A 202 18.83 3.93 -13.15
N ALA A 203 18.34 4.16 -11.93
CA ALA A 203 17.05 3.66 -11.47
C ALA A 203 15.88 4.22 -12.28
N ILE A 204 15.88 5.54 -12.55
CA ILE A 204 14.81 6.19 -13.31
C ILE A 204 14.83 5.76 -14.77
N SER A 205 16.01 5.70 -15.39
CA SER A 205 16.16 5.21 -16.76
C SER A 205 15.68 3.76 -16.90
N TYR A 206 16.02 2.91 -15.93
CA TYR A 206 15.54 1.53 -15.91
C TYR A 206 14.03 1.46 -15.78
N ALA A 207 13.45 2.22 -14.86
CA ALA A 207 12.01 2.20 -14.59
C ALA A 207 11.20 2.59 -15.83
N PHE A 208 11.54 3.71 -16.49
CA PHE A 208 10.84 4.13 -17.72
C PHE A 208 11.04 3.15 -18.87
N LYS A 209 12.24 2.62 -19.06
CA LYS A 209 12.55 1.67 -20.16
C LYS A 209 11.79 0.35 -20.01
N HIS A 210 11.48 -0.07 -18.79
CA HIS A 210 10.90 -1.39 -18.51
C HIS A 210 9.47 -1.34 -17.97
N ALA A 211 8.90 -0.14 -17.77
CA ALA A 211 7.55 0.04 -17.24
C ALA A 211 6.43 -0.59 -18.11
N LEU A 212 6.66 -0.76 -19.41
CA LEU A 212 5.73 -1.42 -20.34
C LEU A 212 6.25 -2.78 -20.85
N GLY A 213 7.36 -3.29 -20.28
CA GLY A 213 7.97 -4.56 -20.68
C GLY A 213 7.56 -5.75 -19.80
N HIS A 214 8.36 -6.81 -19.84
CA HIS A 214 8.16 -8.02 -19.04
C HIS A 214 7.97 -7.76 -17.52
N PRO A 215 8.68 -6.81 -16.86
CA PRO A 215 8.41 -6.48 -15.48
C PRO A 215 6.99 -5.96 -15.24
N PHE A 216 6.43 -5.21 -16.18
CA PHE A 216 5.04 -4.72 -16.10
C PHE A 216 4.03 -5.88 -16.18
N ILE A 217 4.24 -6.80 -17.13
CA ILE A 217 3.39 -7.99 -17.25
C ILE A 217 3.45 -8.81 -15.97
N LEU A 218 4.64 -8.99 -15.39
CA LEU A 218 4.82 -9.71 -14.13
C LEU A 218 4.12 -8.98 -12.97
N LEU A 219 4.23 -7.65 -12.91
CA LEU A 219 3.51 -6.82 -11.93
C LEU A 219 1.99 -7.00 -12.07
N LEU A 220 1.43 -6.94 -13.27
CA LEU A 220 0.00 -7.15 -13.49
C LEU A 220 -0.45 -8.55 -13.08
N LEU A 221 0.25 -9.59 -13.52
CA LEU A 221 -0.10 -10.98 -13.20
C LEU A 221 -0.04 -11.27 -11.70
N THR A 222 0.95 -10.73 -11.00
CA THR A 222 1.05 -10.88 -9.54
C THR A 222 0.06 -10.00 -8.78
N SER A 223 -0.42 -8.92 -9.40
CA SER A 223 -1.45 -8.06 -8.80
C SER A 223 -2.83 -8.71 -8.79
N ILE A 224 -3.13 -9.66 -9.67
CA ILE A 224 -4.42 -10.37 -9.71
C ILE A 224 -4.69 -11.13 -8.39
N PRO A 225 -3.83 -12.05 -7.93
CA PRO A 225 -4.06 -12.73 -6.65
C PRO A 225 -4.02 -11.77 -5.46
N VAL A 226 -3.18 -10.73 -5.50
CA VAL A 226 -3.16 -9.69 -4.47
C VAL A 226 -4.48 -8.93 -4.44
N ALA A 227 -5.05 -8.59 -5.60
CA ALA A 227 -6.36 -7.93 -5.69
C ALA A 227 -7.48 -8.83 -5.14
N ALA A 228 -7.48 -10.13 -5.46
CA ALA A 228 -8.44 -11.08 -4.92
C ALA A 228 -8.36 -11.15 -3.39
N ILE A 229 -7.17 -11.29 -2.81
CA ILE A 229 -6.95 -11.27 -1.37
C ILE A 229 -7.41 -9.92 -0.78
N THR A 230 -7.08 -8.80 -1.44
CA THR A 230 -7.48 -7.47 -1.02
C THR A 230 -9.00 -7.33 -0.96
N ILE A 231 -9.71 -7.80 -1.97
CA ILE A 231 -11.19 -7.76 -2.01
C ILE A 231 -11.76 -8.55 -0.82
N VAL A 232 -11.31 -9.79 -0.62
CA VAL A 232 -11.79 -10.62 0.50
C VAL A 232 -11.47 -9.99 1.85
N CYS A 233 -10.23 -9.54 2.05
CA CYS A 233 -9.80 -8.90 3.29
C CYS A 233 -10.44 -7.52 3.51
N PHE A 234 -10.93 -6.86 2.46
CA PHE A 234 -11.59 -5.56 2.56
C PHE A 234 -13.10 -5.66 2.88
N LEU A 235 -13.72 -6.84 2.76
CA LEU A 235 -15.13 -7.01 3.09
C LEU A 235 -15.50 -6.57 4.53
N PRO A 236 -14.74 -6.94 5.57
CA PRO A 236 -15.02 -6.46 6.93
C PRO A 236 -14.95 -4.94 7.06
N GLN A 237 -13.96 -4.29 6.41
CA GLN A 237 -13.83 -2.84 6.40
C GLN A 237 -15.00 -2.15 5.69
N ALA A 238 -15.40 -2.68 4.53
CA ALA A 238 -16.53 -2.16 3.78
C ALA A 238 -17.83 -2.27 4.60
N THR A 239 -18.08 -3.43 5.22
CA THR A 239 -19.25 -3.65 6.06
C THR A 239 -19.26 -2.70 7.27
N TYR A 240 -18.15 -2.58 7.98
CA TYR A 240 -18.02 -1.66 9.09
C TYR A 240 -18.19 -0.21 8.66
N GLY A 241 -17.53 0.21 7.58
CA GLY A 241 -17.62 1.56 7.04
C GLY A 241 -19.04 1.93 6.63
N LEU A 242 -19.75 1.05 5.92
CA LEU A 242 -21.15 1.27 5.55
C LEU A 242 -22.06 1.36 6.77
N SER A 243 -21.89 0.48 7.75
CA SER A 243 -22.66 0.51 9.00
C SER A 243 -22.41 1.80 9.78
N TYR A 244 -21.16 2.24 9.85
CA TYR A 244 -20.79 3.48 10.52
C TYR A 244 -21.36 4.71 9.81
N LEU A 245 -21.33 4.75 8.46
CA LEU A 245 -21.94 5.81 7.65
C LEU A 245 -23.47 5.84 7.84
N ALA A 246 -24.12 4.66 7.81
CA ALA A 246 -25.56 4.55 8.01
C ALA A 246 -25.98 5.05 9.40
N ALA A 247 -25.27 4.63 10.45
CA ALA A 247 -25.53 5.07 11.81
C ALA A 247 -25.36 6.59 11.98
N ASN A 248 -24.31 7.18 11.39
CA ASN A 248 -24.12 8.62 11.45
C ASN A 248 -25.18 9.39 10.66
N LYS A 249 -25.64 8.84 9.50
CA LYS A 249 -26.75 9.44 8.74
C LYS A 249 -28.03 9.44 9.56
N SER A 250 -28.38 8.34 10.22
CA SER A 250 -29.58 8.25 11.08
C SER A 250 -29.51 9.21 12.29
N ALA A 251 -28.34 9.27 12.94
CA ALA A 251 -28.11 10.24 14.03
C ALA A 251 -28.23 11.69 13.54
N PHE A 252 -27.83 11.97 12.29
CA PHE A 252 -27.98 13.26 11.66
C PHE A 252 -29.45 13.63 11.41
N MET A 253 -30.28 12.61 11.08
CA MET A 253 -31.73 12.77 10.88
C MET A 253 -32.51 12.82 12.17
N GLY A 254 -31.86 12.76 13.35
CA GLY A 254 -32.49 12.83 14.66
C GLY A 254 -32.83 11.48 15.27
N ASP A 255 -32.50 10.39 14.61
CA ASP A 255 -32.68 9.05 15.17
C ASP A 255 -31.60 8.74 16.20
N LYS A 256 -31.98 8.22 17.36
CA LYS A 256 -31.04 7.72 18.37
C LYS A 256 -30.48 6.38 17.90
N VAL A 257 -29.30 6.40 17.29
CA VAL A 257 -28.56 5.17 16.94
C VAL A 257 -27.46 4.96 17.98
N GLU A 258 -27.66 3.98 18.85
CA GLU A 258 -26.58 3.48 19.71
C GLU A 258 -25.62 2.61 18.88
N THR A 259 -24.55 3.20 18.41
CA THR A 259 -23.39 2.40 17.93
C THR A 259 -22.78 1.73 19.15
N SER A 260 -22.86 0.41 19.21
CA SER A 260 -22.30 -0.35 20.33
C SER A 260 -20.79 -0.03 20.45
N ALA A 261 -20.41 0.64 21.53
CA ALA A 261 -19.03 1.01 21.81
C ALA A 261 -18.07 -0.19 21.84
N LEU A 262 -18.59 -1.40 22.06
CA LEU A 262 -17.83 -2.66 22.10
C LEU A 262 -17.45 -3.17 20.70
N LEU A 263 -18.19 -2.82 19.64
CA LEU A 263 -17.91 -3.29 18.29
C LEU A 263 -16.70 -2.58 17.67
N THR A 264 -16.44 -1.33 18.02
CA THR A 264 -15.34 -0.54 17.46
C THR A 264 -13.95 -1.17 17.70
N PRO A 265 -13.57 -1.60 18.92
CA PRO A 265 -12.28 -2.25 19.15
C PRO A 265 -12.14 -3.58 18.41
N LEU A 266 -13.20 -4.38 18.33
CA LEU A 266 -13.21 -5.65 17.63
C LEU A 266 -12.97 -5.44 16.13
N PHE A 267 -13.69 -4.51 15.50
CA PHE A 267 -13.51 -4.17 14.10
C PHE A 267 -12.13 -3.59 13.81
N PHE A 268 -11.58 -2.81 14.74
CA PHE A 268 -10.20 -2.32 14.61
C PHE A 268 -9.19 -3.46 14.55
N ILE A 269 -9.30 -4.47 15.42
CA ILE A 269 -8.43 -5.65 15.43
C ILE A 269 -8.58 -6.42 14.11
N ILE A 270 -9.83 -6.67 13.68
CA ILE A 270 -10.10 -7.36 12.41
C ILE A 270 -9.50 -6.60 11.24
N ASN A 271 -9.64 -5.27 11.21
CA ASN A 271 -9.07 -4.41 10.19
C ASN A 271 -7.54 -4.49 10.18
N ALA A 272 -6.89 -4.39 11.35
CA ALA A 272 -5.44 -4.46 11.46
C ALA A 272 -4.90 -5.81 10.94
N ILE A 273 -5.55 -6.91 11.30
CA ILE A 273 -5.20 -8.25 10.80
C ILE A 273 -5.40 -8.33 9.29
N SER A 274 -6.54 -7.88 8.78
CA SER A 274 -6.86 -7.90 7.35
C SER A 274 -5.85 -7.09 6.52
N PHE A 275 -5.50 -5.89 6.96
CA PHE A 275 -4.48 -5.07 6.29
C PHE A 275 -3.09 -5.72 6.36
N SER A 276 -2.74 -6.41 7.45
CA SER A 276 -1.51 -7.17 7.55
C SER A 276 -1.44 -8.29 6.52
N PHE A 277 -2.56 -8.98 6.25
CA PHE A 277 -2.64 -10.00 5.19
C PHE A 277 -2.49 -9.39 3.78
N ILE A 278 -3.09 -8.22 3.53
CA ILE A 278 -2.92 -7.50 2.27
C ILE A 278 -1.45 -7.11 2.07
N ALA A 279 -0.79 -6.61 3.11
CA ALA A 279 0.62 -6.27 3.07
C ALA A 279 1.52 -7.49 2.82
N LEU A 280 1.19 -8.63 3.43
CA LEU A 280 1.86 -9.91 3.17
C LEU A 280 1.70 -10.36 1.72
N ALA A 281 0.49 -10.28 1.16
CA ALA A 281 0.22 -10.60 -0.24
C ALA A 281 1.03 -9.71 -1.19
N LYS A 282 1.12 -8.40 -0.92
CA LYS A 282 1.95 -7.47 -1.70
C LYS A 282 3.44 -7.83 -1.66
N SER A 283 3.92 -8.43 -0.57
CA SER A 283 5.33 -8.84 -0.46
C SER A 283 5.70 -9.92 -1.49
N TYR A 284 4.76 -10.79 -1.87
CA TYR A 284 4.94 -11.76 -2.95
C TYR A 284 5.23 -11.10 -4.31
N THR A 285 4.49 -10.03 -4.66
CA THR A 285 4.77 -9.23 -5.87
C THR A 285 6.19 -8.68 -5.85
N THR A 286 6.63 -8.18 -4.69
CA THR A 286 8.00 -7.66 -4.52
C THR A 286 9.05 -8.73 -4.78
N TRP A 287 8.86 -9.95 -4.30
CA TRP A 287 9.74 -11.08 -4.56
C TRP A 287 9.81 -11.44 -6.05
N CYS A 288 8.66 -11.55 -6.70
CA CYS A 288 8.61 -11.86 -8.14
C CYS A 288 9.40 -10.84 -8.96
N LEU A 289 9.20 -9.55 -8.68
CA LEU A 289 9.88 -8.48 -9.39
C LEU A 289 11.37 -8.38 -9.02
N ALA A 290 11.74 -8.62 -7.77
CA ALA A 290 13.13 -8.65 -7.35
C ALA A 290 13.92 -9.72 -8.12
N LEU A 291 13.39 -10.94 -8.22
CA LEU A 291 13.99 -12.02 -9.01
C LEU A 291 14.18 -11.64 -10.50
N LYS A 292 13.30 -10.79 -11.06
CA LYS A 292 13.37 -10.36 -12.47
C LYS A 292 14.35 -9.21 -12.71
N VAL A 293 14.38 -8.25 -11.80
CA VAL A 293 15.10 -6.98 -12.00
C VAL A 293 16.62 -7.14 -12.03
N GLU A 294 17.16 -8.16 -11.36
CA GLU A 294 18.63 -8.33 -11.22
C GLU A 294 19.30 -9.05 -12.38
N GLN A 295 18.56 -9.80 -13.17
CA GLN A 295 19.16 -10.62 -14.23
C GLN A 295 19.99 -9.86 -15.28
N LYS A 296 19.77 -8.56 -15.47
CA LYS A 296 20.52 -7.76 -16.44
C LYS A 296 21.85 -7.19 -15.94
N ALA A 297 22.12 -7.27 -14.64
CA ALA A 297 23.38 -6.76 -14.09
C ALA A 297 24.51 -7.79 -14.19
N SER A 298 24.19 -9.09 -14.19
CA SER A 298 25.18 -10.18 -14.24
C SER A 298 25.52 -10.66 -15.67
N SER A 299 24.80 -10.17 -16.70
CA SER A 299 25.05 -10.51 -18.10
C SER A 299 25.83 -9.45 -18.88
N LYS A 300 26.53 -8.58 -18.18
CA LYS A 300 27.57 -7.67 -18.71
C LYS A 300 28.83 -7.88 -17.89
#